data_805522be8bdb8af5d62ace5b4e9e4a4b
#
_entry.id   805522be8bdb8af5d62ace5b4e9e4a4b
#
_cell.length_a   1.000
_cell.length_b   1.000
_cell.length_c   1.000
_cell.angle_alpha   90.00
_cell.angle_beta   90.00
_cell.angle_gamma   90.00
#
_symmetry.space_group_name_H-M   'P 1'
#
loop_
_entity.id
_entity.type
_entity.pdbx_description
1 polymer ?
#
loop_
_entity_poly.entity_id
_entity_poly.type
_entity_poly.pdbx_seq_one_letter_code
_entity_poly.pdbx_strand_id
1 'polypeptide(L)' 'MPVVTIQITREGSGPGRDRATAEEKAALIAGASELMLKVLNKPLDSTFVVIEEVELDNWGWGGLPVPEYRRQKAAKKA' A
#
# COMPACT_ATOMS: atom_id res chain seq x y z
N MET A 1 -9.80 -7.34 -18.63
CA MET A 1 -10.03 -6.32 -17.59
C MET A 1 -8.87 -6.36 -16.57
N PRO A 2 -8.03 -5.35 -16.54
CA PRO A 2 -6.94 -5.36 -15.57
C PRO A 2 -7.44 -5.09 -14.15
N VAL A 3 -6.80 -5.72 -13.18
CA VAL A 3 -7.01 -5.48 -11.76
C VAL A 3 -5.66 -5.15 -11.15
N VAL A 4 -5.60 -4.03 -10.44
CA VAL A 4 -4.41 -3.63 -9.70
C VAL A 4 -4.74 -3.68 -8.21
N THR A 5 -3.95 -4.41 -7.47
CA THR A 5 -4.10 -4.49 -6.02
C THR A 5 -2.92 -3.80 -5.36
N ILE A 6 -3.21 -2.84 -4.50
CA ILE A 6 -2.19 -2.11 -3.75
C ILE A 6 -2.35 -2.48 -2.29
N GLN A 7 -1.36 -3.15 -1.73
CA GLN A 7 -1.36 -3.48 -0.31
C GLN A 7 -0.37 -2.57 0.39
N ILE A 8 -0.84 -1.91 1.43
CA ILE A 8 -0.01 -1.01 2.23
C ILE A 8 -0.25 -1.29 3.71
N THR A 9 0.75 -1.02 4.51
CA THR A 9 0.58 -1.12 5.95
C THR A 9 -0.29 0.01 6.46
N ARG A 10 -0.97 -0.22 7.58
CA ARG A 10 -1.86 0.78 8.18
C ARG A 10 -1.05 1.79 8.99
N GLU A 11 -0.30 2.61 8.27
CA GLU A 11 0.58 3.61 8.86
C GLU A 11 0.33 5.02 8.32
N GLY A 12 -0.30 5.11 7.14
CA GLY A 12 -0.49 6.40 6.49
C GLY A 12 0.79 6.94 5.89
N SER A 13 0.79 8.21 5.54
CA SER A 13 1.89 8.86 4.83
C SER A 13 2.81 9.66 5.74
N GLY A 14 2.63 9.60 7.04
CA GLY A 14 3.47 10.36 7.96
C GLY A 14 3.35 9.88 9.40
N PRO A 15 4.19 10.41 10.28
CA PRO A 15 4.19 10.02 11.69
C PRO A 15 2.84 10.27 12.36
N GLY A 16 2.42 9.33 13.20
CA GLY A 16 1.16 9.45 13.92
C GLY A 16 -0.08 9.11 13.11
N ARG A 17 0.11 8.71 11.85
CA ARG A 17 -0.99 8.31 10.97
C ARG A 17 -1.21 6.82 11.08
N ASP A 18 -2.46 6.40 11.02
CA ASP A 18 -2.81 4.98 11.08
C ASP A 18 -3.52 4.49 9.81
N ARG A 19 -3.63 5.35 8.83
CA ARG A 19 -4.28 5.00 7.55
C ARG A 19 -3.96 6.04 6.49
N ALA A 20 -4.11 5.65 5.24
CA ALA A 20 -4.11 6.60 4.15
C ALA A 20 -5.45 7.35 4.15
N THR A 21 -5.42 8.60 3.72
CA THR A 21 -6.65 9.39 3.61
C THR A 21 -7.45 8.95 2.38
N ALA A 22 -8.73 9.29 2.37
CA ALA A 22 -9.57 9.03 1.19
C ALA A 22 -9.00 9.73 -0.05
N GLU A 23 -8.43 10.92 0.12
CA GLU A 23 -7.82 11.66 -0.98
C GLU A 23 -6.57 10.97 -1.52
N GLU A 24 -5.75 10.43 -0.62
CA GLU A 24 -4.57 9.68 -1.04
C GLU A 24 -4.96 8.41 -1.78
N LYS A 25 -5.98 7.72 -1.29
CA LYS A 25 -6.48 6.52 -1.96
C LYS A 25 -7.05 6.84 -3.34
N ALA A 26 -7.78 7.94 -3.46
CA ALA A 26 -8.31 8.38 -4.74
C ALA A 26 -7.18 8.67 -5.74
N ALA A 27 -6.11 9.30 -5.28
CA ALA A 27 -4.95 9.60 -6.13
C ALA A 27 -4.24 8.32 -6.57
N LEU A 28 -4.11 7.34 -5.67
CA LEU A 28 -3.52 6.05 -6.01
C LEU A 28 -4.35 5.31 -7.05
N ILE A 29 -5.66 5.31 -6.88
CA ILE A 29 -6.58 4.66 -7.80
C ILE A 29 -6.49 5.33 -9.18
N ALA A 30 -6.52 6.65 -9.22
CA ALA A 30 -6.43 7.38 -10.49
C ALA A 30 -5.09 7.12 -11.18
N GLY A 31 -4.00 7.19 -10.43
CA GLY A 31 -2.67 6.98 -11.00
C GLY A 31 -2.46 5.58 -11.54
N ALA A 32 -2.90 4.57 -10.81
CA ALA A 32 -2.79 3.18 -11.24
C ALA A 32 -3.63 2.94 -12.50
N SER A 33 -4.84 3.50 -12.54
CA SER A 33 -5.73 3.38 -13.70
C SER A 33 -5.13 4.04 -14.93
N GLU A 34 -4.56 5.22 -14.77
CA GLU A 34 -3.91 5.93 -15.87
C GLU A 34 -2.70 5.19 -16.41
N LEU A 35 -1.97 4.51 -15.53
CA LEU A 35 -0.84 3.71 -15.95
C LEU A 35 -1.29 2.56 -16.85
N MET A 36 -2.38 1.90 -16.51
CA MET A 36 -2.94 0.84 -17.34
C MET A 36 -3.39 1.35 -18.70
N LEU A 37 -3.98 2.54 -18.71
CA LEU A 37 -4.39 3.17 -19.97
C LEU A 37 -3.18 3.51 -20.82
N LYS A 38 -2.17 4.10 -20.22
CA LYS A 38 -0.97 4.56 -20.94
C LYS A 38 -0.17 3.41 -21.52
N VAL A 39 0.03 2.36 -20.77
CA VAL A 39 0.90 1.25 -21.16
C VAL A 39 0.16 0.21 -21.98
N LEU A 40 -1.05 -0.17 -21.55
CA LEU A 40 -1.80 -1.27 -22.14
C LEU A 40 -3.00 -0.82 -22.98
N ASN A 41 -3.24 0.47 -23.05
CA ASN A 41 -4.40 1.03 -23.76
C ASN A 41 -5.73 0.46 -23.25
N LYS A 42 -5.80 0.22 -21.92
CA LYS A 42 -7.03 -0.26 -21.29
C LYS A 42 -7.86 0.91 -20.81
N PRO A 43 -9.13 0.98 -21.18
CA PRO A 43 -10.00 2.09 -20.76
C PRO A 43 -10.12 2.16 -19.24
N LEU A 44 -10.31 3.36 -18.72
CA LEU A 44 -10.45 3.55 -17.28
C LEU A 44 -11.63 2.76 -16.70
N ASP A 45 -12.72 2.69 -17.45
CA ASP A 45 -13.94 2.01 -16.98
C ASP A 45 -13.85 0.48 -17.04
N SER A 46 -12.77 -0.07 -17.59
CA SER A 46 -12.55 -1.52 -17.57
C SER A 46 -11.41 -1.90 -16.61
N THR A 47 -10.85 -0.94 -15.89
CA THR A 47 -9.74 -1.15 -14.97
C THR A 47 -10.23 -1.05 -13.54
N PHE A 48 -9.87 -2.04 -12.74
CA PHE A 48 -10.25 -2.07 -11.32
C PHE A 48 -9.00 -1.92 -10.46
N VAL A 49 -9.11 -1.11 -9.41
CA VAL A 49 -8.00 -0.91 -8.48
C VAL A 49 -8.55 -1.14 -7.08
N VAL A 50 -7.88 -1.99 -6.32
CA VAL A 50 -8.25 -2.30 -4.94
C VAL A 50 -7.11 -1.91 -4.04
N ILE A 51 -7.42 -1.18 -2.97
CA ILE A 51 -6.43 -0.81 -1.95
C ILE A 51 -6.78 -1.55 -0.68
N GLU A 52 -5.79 -2.28 -0.16
CA GLU A 52 -5.93 -3.00 1.10
C GLU A 52 -4.95 -2.41 2.10
N GLU A 53 -5.48 -1.92 3.21
CA GLU A 53 -4.63 -1.49 4.33
C GLU A 53 -4.53 -2.65 5.30
N VAL A 54 -3.30 -3.07 5.56
CA VAL A 54 -3.01 -4.27 6.35
C VAL A 54 -2.46 -3.85 7.70
N GLU A 55 -3.00 -4.45 8.77
CA GLU A 55 -2.51 -4.21 10.12
C GLU A 55 -1.03 -4.58 10.19
N LEU A 56 -0.27 -3.84 10.98
CA LEU A 56 1.17 -4.09 11.13
C LEU A 56 1.44 -5.51 11.63
N ASP A 57 0.60 -6.02 12.50
CA ASP A 57 0.76 -7.38 13.02
C ASP A 57 0.50 -8.46 11.95
N ASN A 58 -0.16 -8.09 10.87
CA ASN A 58 -0.45 -9.01 9.77
C ASN A 58 0.58 -8.94 8.65
N TRP A 59 1.59 -8.10 8.79
CA TRP A 59 2.61 -7.92 7.79
C TRP A 59 3.90 -8.56 8.27
N GLY A 60 4.31 -9.62 7.59
CA GLY A 60 5.55 -10.34 7.94
C GLY A 60 6.75 -9.74 7.25
N TRP A 61 7.83 -9.61 7.99
CA TRP A 61 9.10 -9.10 7.48
C TRP A 61 10.23 -9.84 8.16
N GLY A 62 11.01 -10.56 7.36
CA GLY A 62 12.12 -11.34 7.92
C GLY A 62 11.69 -12.45 8.86
N GLY A 63 10.47 -12.99 8.65
CA GLY A 63 9.91 -14.03 9.49
C GLY A 63 9.24 -13.53 10.76
N LEU A 64 9.11 -12.20 10.91
CA LEU A 64 8.55 -11.58 12.11
C LEU A 64 7.44 -10.59 11.72
N PRO A 65 6.49 -10.32 12.62
CA PRO A 65 5.60 -9.17 12.42
C PRO A 65 6.42 -7.89 12.36
N VAL A 66 5.98 -6.91 11.56
CA VAL A 66 6.72 -5.67 11.35
C VAL A 66 7.14 -4.98 12.64
N PRO A 67 6.28 -4.82 13.67
CA PRO A 67 6.71 -4.16 14.88
C PRO A 67 7.90 -4.85 15.55
N GLU A 68 7.90 -6.18 15.55
CA GLU A 68 8.99 -6.94 16.15
C GLU A 68 10.26 -6.84 15.32
N TYR A 69 10.14 -6.92 14.01
CA TYR A 69 11.30 -6.78 13.12
C TYR A 69 11.96 -5.42 13.33
N ARG A 70 11.17 -4.37 13.42
CA ARG A 70 11.68 -3.01 13.62
C ARG A 70 12.39 -2.86 14.96
N ARG A 71 11.85 -3.48 16.02
CA ARG A 71 12.50 -3.46 17.34
C ARG A 71 13.84 -4.15 17.29
N GLN A 72 13.92 -5.32 16.67
CA GLN A 72 15.18 -6.06 16.58
C GLN A 72 16.19 -5.32 15.72
N LYS A 73 15.76 -4.72 14.64
CA LYS A 73 16.63 -3.95 13.76
C LYS A 73 17.19 -2.72 14.49
N ALA A 74 16.38 -2.04 15.25
CA ALA A 74 16.79 -0.89 16.04
C ALA A 74 17.79 -1.30 17.12
N ALA A 75 17.55 -2.44 17.79
CA ALA A 75 18.45 -2.95 18.82
C ALA A 75 19.83 -3.28 18.25
N LYS A 76 19.88 -3.80 17.03
CA LYS A 76 21.15 -4.16 16.40
C LYS A 76 21.98 -2.94 16.00
N LYS A 77 21.37 -1.78 15.91
CA LYS A 77 22.07 -0.54 15.56
C LYS A 77 22.71 0.14 16.76
N ALA A 78 22.31 -0.25 17.95
CA ALA A 78 22.80 0.37 19.19
C ALA A 78 24.22 -0.05 19.52
#